data_408ea257a4221ba3d7d698f2eb16f80d
#
_entry.id   408ea257a4221ba3d7d698f2eb16f80d
#
_cell.length_a   1.000
_cell.length_b   1.000
_cell.length_c   1.000
_cell.angle_alpha   90.00
_cell.angle_beta   90.00
_cell.angle_gamma   90.00
#
_symmetry.space_group_name_H-M   'P 1'
#
loop_
_entity.id
_entity.type
_entity.pdbx_description
1 polymer ?
#
loop_
_entity_poly.entity_id
_entity_poly.type
_entity_poly.pdbx_seq_one_letter_code
_entity_poly.pdbx_strand_id
1 'polypeptide(L)'
;MKKFRCHVCGYIHEGDAAPAFCPQCKAPGSSFVEVVSEEKVYAAEHVVGVAAGCAPEILSGLRANFEGECTEVGMYLAMSRVAEREGYPEVAEAFRRYAFEEAEHAARFAELLGEVVTDSTKKNLELRAEAEFGACLGKTELAKLAKAQNLDAIHDTVHEMARDEARHGKGFEGLLRRYF
;
A
#
# COMPACT_ATOMS: atom_id res chain seq x y z
N MET A 1 12.36 -38.43 15.42
CA MET A 1 12.86 -37.52 14.37
C MET A 1 12.03 -36.24 14.47
N LYS A 2 12.70 -35.11 14.44
CA LYS A 2 12.05 -33.80 14.44
C LYS A 2 11.66 -33.42 13.02
N LYS A 3 10.68 -32.53 12.88
CA LYS A 3 10.32 -31.93 11.60
C LYS A 3 10.74 -30.47 11.59
N PHE A 4 11.39 -30.06 10.50
CA PHE A 4 11.85 -28.69 10.30
C PHE A 4 11.21 -28.15 9.01
N ARG A 5 10.55 -27.02 9.07
CA ARG A 5 9.93 -26.38 7.91
C ARG A 5 10.76 -25.19 7.44
N CYS A 6 11.07 -25.15 6.15
CA CYS A 6 11.65 -23.99 5.51
C CYS A 6 10.58 -22.91 5.38
N HIS A 7 10.77 -21.72 6.00
CA HIS A 7 9.79 -20.65 5.91
C HIS A 7 9.83 -19.88 4.58
N VAL A 8 10.83 -20.17 3.73
CA VAL A 8 10.91 -19.56 2.38
C VAL A 8 10.01 -20.28 1.38
N CYS A 9 10.02 -21.65 1.39
CA CYS A 9 9.30 -22.41 0.37
C CYS A 9 8.37 -23.50 0.93
N GLY A 10 8.30 -23.65 2.27
CA GLY A 10 7.42 -24.62 2.93
C GLY A 10 7.96 -26.07 2.94
N TYR A 11 9.12 -26.36 2.36
CA TYR A 11 9.70 -27.71 2.38
C TYR A 11 9.85 -28.22 3.81
N ILE A 12 9.41 -29.47 4.03
CA ILE A 12 9.57 -30.16 5.32
C ILE A 12 10.75 -31.11 5.26
N HIS A 13 11.69 -30.92 6.19
CA HIS A 13 12.81 -31.83 6.44
C HIS A 13 12.54 -32.65 7.70
N GLU A 14 12.72 -33.95 7.63
CA GLU A 14 12.66 -34.84 8.79
C GLU A 14 14.06 -35.28 9.16
N GLY A 15 14.50 -34.97 10.38
CA GLY A 15 15.84 -35.28 10.87
C GLY A 15 16.06 -34.86 12.30
N ASP A 16 17.27 -35.02 12.82
CA ASP A 16 17.59 -34.59 14.18
C ASP A 16 17.96 -33.11 14.27
N ALA A 17 18.29 -32.49 13.11
CA ALA A 17 18.57 -31.06 12.97
C ALA A 17 18.13 -30.55 11.58
N ALA A 18 18.01 -29.25 11.46
CA ALA A 18 17.74 -28.58 10.17
C ALA A 18 18.91 -28.82 9.20
N PRO A 19 18.65 -29.00 7.89
CA PRO A 19 19.73 -29.17 6.91
C PRO A 19 20.50 -27.85 6.74
N ALA A 20 21.75 -27.90 6.31
CA ALA A 20 22.58 -26.71 6.07
C ALA A 20 21.98 -25.78 5.00
N PHE A 21 21.33 -26.36 4.00
CA PHE A 21 20.60 -25.65 2.94
C PHE A 21 19.32 -26.38 2.59
N CYS A 22 18.28 -25.62 2.25
CA CYS A 22 17.03 -26.19 1.76
C CYS A 22 17.28 -26.90 0.40
N PRO A 23 16.92 -28.18 0.27
CA PRO A 23 17.13 -28.91 -0.99
C PRO A 23 16.26 -28.36 -2.12
N GLN A 24 15.15 -27.73 -1.81
CA GLN A 24 14.19 -27.21 -2.79
C GLN A 24 14.56 -25.78 -3.25
N CYS A 25 14.74 -24.82 -2.32
CA CYS A 25 14.93 -23.40 -2.67
C CYS A 25 16.34 -22.87 -2.38
N LYS A 26 17.25 -23.70 -1.87
CA LYS A 26 18.63 -23.35 -1.51
C LYS A 26 18.78 -22.32 -0.38
N ALA A 27 17.70 -21.93 0.29
CA ALA A 27 17.77 -21.09 1.47
C ALA A 27 18.66 -21.70 2.56
N PRO A 28 19.38 -20.90 3.35
CA PRO A 28 20.27 -21.39 4.40
C PRO A 28 19.48 -22.13 5.51
N GLY A 29 20.16 -22.96 6.27
CA GLY A 29 19.56 -23.74 7.38
C GLY A 29 18.90 -22.86 8.45
N SER A 30 19.36 -21.63 8.62
CA SER A 30 18.72 -20.62 9.49
C SER A 30 17.28 -20.27 9.09
N SER A 31 16.88 -20.61 7.86
CA SER A 31 15.51 -20.45 7.37
C SER A 31 14.58 -21.59 7.77
N PHE A 32 15.02 -22.55 8.56
CA PHE A 32 14.19 -23.65 9.05
C PHE A 32 13.74 -23.41 10.48
N VAL A 33 12.45 -23.70 10.73
CA VAL A 33 11.84 -23.66 12.07
C VAL A 33 11.41 -25.08 12.45
N GLU A 34 11.72 -25.51 13.68
CA GLU A 34 11.25 -26.79 14.20
C GLU A 34 9.71 -26.76 14.35
N VAL A 35 9.05 -27.75 13.77
CA VAL A 35 7.59 -27.91 13.89
C VAL A 35 7.30 -28.67 15.16
N VAL A 36 6.91 -27.97 16.22
CA VAL A 36 6.66 -28.54 17.56
C VAL A 36 5.19 -28.85 17.84
N SER A 37 4.26 -28.54 16.94
CA SER A 37 2.81 -28.80 17.12
C SER A 37 2.17 -29.34 15.84
N GLU A 38 1.02 -30.04 16.00
CA GLU A 38 0.16 -30.45 14.88
C GLU A 38 -0.63 -29.29 14.25
N GLU A 39 -0.39 -28.06 14.70
CA GLU A 39 -1.01 -26.88 14.07
C GLU A 39 -0.59 -26.77 12.61
N LYS A 40 -1.57 -26.51 11.75
CA LYS A 40 -1.33 -26.27 10.33
C LYS A 40 -0.49 -25.02 10.18
N VAL A 41 0.79 -25.19 9.87
CA VAL A 41 1.71 -24.08 9.61
C VAL A 41 1.79 -23.86 8.10
N TYR A 42 1.30 -22.72 7.64
CA TYR A 42 1.33 -22.37 6.23
C TYR A 42 2.74 -21.98 5.77
N ALA A 43 3.10 -22.31 4.52
CA ALA A 43 4.44 -22.13 3.97
C ALA A 43 4.89 -20.67 3.91
N ALA A 44 3.94 -19.76 3.72
CA ALA A 44 4.18 -18.32 3.73
C ALA A 44 3.02 -17.63 4.43
N GLU A 45 3.33 -16.80 5.39
CA GLU A 45 2.39 -15.80 5.91
C GLU A 45 2.69 -14.48 5.19
N HIS A 46 1.67 -13.95 4.54
CA HIS A 46 1.75 -12.62 3.99
C HIS A 46 1.54 -11.62 5.13
N VAL A 47 2.62 -10.98 5.55
CA VAL A 47 2.60 -9.99 6.63
C VAL A 47 2.96 -8.61 6.09
N VAL A 48 2.28 -7.58 6.57
CA VAL A 48 2.62 -6.20 6.25
C VAL A 48 4.03 -5.90 6.76
N GLY A 49 4.86 -5.32 5.91
CA GLY A 49 6.24 -4.98 6.25
C GLY A 49 7.24 -6.12 6.11
N VAL A 50 6.93 -7.14 5.31
CA VAL A 50 7.83 -8.29 5.08
C VAL A 50 9.20 -7.87 4.51
N ALA A 51 9.28 -6.71 3.85
CA ALA A 51 10.53 -6.15 3.34
C ALA A 51 11.40 -5.49 4.43
N ALA A 52 10.93 -5.38 5.67
CA ALA A 52 11.73 -4.83 6.75
C ALA A 52 13.04 -5.63 6.92
N GLY A 53 14.18 -4.94 6.87
CA GLY A 53 15.50 -5.57 6.96
C GLY A 53 16.07 -6.10 5.64
N CYS A 54 15.39 -5.92 4.51
CA CYS A 54 15.97 -6.18 3.19
C CYS A 54 17.12 -5.21 2.87
N ALA A 55 17.95 -5.58 1.87
CA ALA A 55 19.02 -4.71 1.40
C ALA A 55 18.50 -3.34 0.97
N PRO A 56 19.28 -2.25 1.19
CA PRO A 56 18.85 -0.89 0.86
C PRO A 56 18.40 -0.70 -0.59
N GLU A 57 19.02 -1.41 -1.52
CA GLU A 57 18.70 -1.37 -2.95
C GLU A 57 17.29 -1.94 -3.22
N ILE A 58 16.91 -3.01 -2.52
CA ILE A 58 15.57 -3.59 -2.60
C ILE A 58 14.53 -2.62 -2.05
N LEU A 59 14.76 -2.07 -0.86
CA LEU A 59 13.85 -1.09 -0.26
C LEU A 59 13.70 0.16 -1.13
N SER A 60 14.80 0.67 -1.69
CA SER A 60 14.76 1.80 -2.62
C SER A 60 13.95 1.49 -3.87
N GLY A 61 14.13 0.30 -4.45
CA GLY A 61 13.37 -0.16 -5.60
C GLY A 61 11.86 -0.28 -5.30
N LEU A 62 11.50 -0.86 -4.15
CA LEU A 62 10.10 -0.99 -3.74
C LEU A 62 9.42 0.38 -3.54
N ARG A 63 10.12 1.34 -2.89
CA ARG A 63 9.60 2.71 -2.70
C ARG A 63 9.41 3.44 -4.03
N ALA A 64 10.39 3.35 -4.93
CA ALA A 64 10.31 3.97 -6.24
C ALA A 64 9.13 3.42 -7.07
N ASN A 65 8.92 2.10 -7.03
CA ASN A 65 7.75 1.50 -7.68
C ASN A 65 6.44 1.95 -7.01
N PHE A 66 6.35 1.93 -5.68
CA PHE A 66 5.18 2.43 -4.96
C PHE A 66 4.80 3.87 -5.37
N GLU A 67 5.77 4.78 -5.42
CA GLU A 67 5.56 6.16 -5.84
C GLU A 67 5.14 6.26 -7.32
N GLY A 68 5.76 5.45 -8.18
CA GLY A 68 5.41 5.33 -9.60
C GLY A 68 3.96 4.93 -9.80
N GLU A 69 3.54 3.82 -9.22
CA GLU A 69 2.18 3.30 -9.32
C GLU A 69 1.13 4.30 -8.78
N CYS A 70 1.39 4.91 -7.62
CA CYS A 70 0.52 5.97 -7.09
C CYS A 70 0.37 7.15 -8.04
N THR A 71 1.44 7.53 -8.74
CA THR A 71 1.44 8.62 -9.73
C THR A 71 0.64 8.22 -10.96
N GLU A 72 0.80 6.99 -11.45
CA GLU A 72 0.12 6.48 -12.63
C GLU A 72 -1.39 6.38 -12.44
N VAL A 73 -1.88 6.05 -11.25
CA VAL A 73 -3.32 6.11 -10.91
C VAL A 73 -3.90 7.49 -11.25
N GLY A 74 -3.29 8.56 -10.73
CA GLY A 74 -3.74 9.93 -10.97
C GLY A 74 -3.61 10.36 -12.44
N MET A 75 -2.49 10.02 -13.06
CA MET A 75 -2.20 10.28 -14.47
C MET A 75 -3.23 9.63 -15.40
N TYR A 76 -3.48 8.33 -15.26
CA TYR A 76 -4.40 7.60 -16.14
C TYR A 76 -5.85 8.07 -15.97
N LEU A 77 -6.28 8.37 -14.75
CA LEU A 77 -7.60 8.99 -14.51
C LEU A 77 -7.72 10.37 -15.19
N ALA A 78 -6.67 11.18 -15.16
CA ALA A 78 -6.66 12.47 -15.87
C ALA A 78 -6.67 12.28 -17.40
N MET A 79 -5.85 11.36 -17.92
CA MET A 79 -5.81 11.02 -19.34
C MET A 79 -7.14 10.46 -19.85
N SER A 80 -7.84 9.68 -19.04
CA SER A 80 -9.17 9.17 -19.37
C SER A 80 -10.17 10.32 -19.64
N ARG A 81 -10.13 11.37 -18.80
CA ARG A 81 -10.98 12.56 -18.98
C ARG A 81 -10.63 13.35 -20.23
N VAL A 82 -9.35 13.39 -20.64
CA VAL A 82 -8.92 13.99 -21.91
C VAL A 82 -9.49 13.18 -23.08
N ALA A 83 -9.32 11.86 -23.07
CA ALA A 83 -9.82 10.99 -24.12
C ALA A 83 -11.35 11.07 -24.27
N GLU A 84 -12.10 11.21 -23.18
CA GLU A 84 -13.56 11.45 -23.25
C GLU A 84 -13.90 12.75 -23.94
N ARG A 85 -13.23 13.85 -23.61
CA ARG A 85 -13.48 15.16 -24.26
C ARG A 85 -13.11 15.17 -25.73
N GLU A 86 -12.14 14.35 -26.12
CA GLU A 86 -11.72 14.20 -27.54
C GLU A 86 -12.59 13.21 -28.31
N GLY A 87 -13.51 12.49 -27.64
CA GLY A 87 -14.42 11.54 -28.28
C GLY A 87 -13.86 10.14 -28.49
N TYR A 88 -12.89 9.72 -27.67
CA TYR A 88 -12.28 8.39 -27.66
C TYR A 88 -12.72 7.54 -26.45
N PRO A 89 -14.00 7.11 -26.36
CA PRO A 89 -14.51 6.45 -25.16
C PRO A 89 -13.82 5.12 -24.84
N GLU A 90 -13.39 4.37 -25.86
CA GLU A 90 -12.65 3.10 -25.66
C GLU A 90 -11.27 3.33 -25.04
N VAL A 91 -10.59 4.42 -25.43
CA VAL A 91 -9.30 4.82 -24.86
C VAL A 91 -9.49 5.30 -23.42
N ALA A 92 -10.54 6.09 -23.18
CA ALA A 92 -10.89 6.56 -21.85
C ALA A 92 -11.17 5.40 -20.89
N GLU A 93 -11.88 4.39 -21.35
CA GLU A 93 -12.16 3.17 -20.56
C GLU A 93 -10.90 2.35 -20.30
N ALA A 94 -10.00 2.22 -21.27
CA ALA A 94 -8.73 1.56 -21.07
C ALA A 94 -7.89 2.26 -19.98
N PHE A 95 -7.76 3.59 -20.02
CA PHE A 95 -7.08 4.35 -18.98
C PHE A 95 -7.71 4.17 -17.60
N ARG A 96 -9.02 4.20 -17.48
CA ARG A 96 -9.70 3.95 -16.18
C ARG A 96 -9.38 2.57 -15.64
N ARG A 97 -9.47 1.54 -16.47
CA ARG A 97 -9.17 0.18 -16.06
C ARG A 97 -7.73 0.03 -15.59
N TYR A 98 -6.77 0.53 -16.34
CA TYR A 98 -5.36 0.47 -15.95
C TYR A 98 -5.09 1.26 -14.66
N ALA A 99 -5.71 2.43 -14.47
CA ALA A 99 -5.58 3.16 -13.22
C ALA A 99 -5.96 2.31 -11.98
N PHE A 100 -6.97 1.45 -12.07
CA PHE A 100 -7.32 0.54 -10.99
C PHE A 100 -6.34 -0.64 -10.85
N GLU A 101 -5.74 -1.10 -11.95
CA GLU A 101 -4.69 -2.12 -11.91
C GLU A 101 -3.44 -1.55 -11.20
N GLU A 102 -3.03 -0.30 -11.52
CA GLU A 102 -1.91 0.37 -10.83
C GLU A 102 -2.21 0.66 -9.34
N ALA A 103 -3.48 0.93 -9.00
CA ALA A 103 -3.86 1.05 -7.58
C ALA A 103 -3.65 -0.26 -6.80
N GLU A 104 -3.93 -1.41 -7.42
CA GLU A 104 -3.65 -2.73 -6.84
C GLU A 104 -2.15 -3.02 -6.73
N HIS A 105 -1.34 -2.60 -7.72
CA HIS A 105 0.12 -2.69 -7.65
C HIS A 105 0.66 -1.83 -6.50
N ALA A 106 0.23 -0.58 -6.40
CA ALA A 106 0.60 0.32 -5.30
C ALA A 106 0.25 -0.28 -3.93
N ALA A 107 -0.95 -0.86 -3.79
CA ALA A 107 -1.37 -1.51 -2.55
C ALA A 107 -0.43 -2.65 -2.15
N ARG A 108 0.00 -3.48 -3.10
CA ARG A 108 0.95 -4.58 -2.85
C ARG A 108 2.33 -4.07 -2.43
N PHE A 109 2.86 -3.03 -3.08
CA PHE A 109 4.10 -2.40 -2.65
C PHE A 109 3.98 -1.78 -1.25
N ALA A 110 2.86 -1.14 -0.93
CA ALA A 110 2.59 -0.61 0.40
C ALA A 110 2.60 -1.71 1.47
N GLU A 111 1.98 -2.86 1.20
CA GLU A 111 1.99 -4.02 2.11
C GLU A 111 3.39 -4.60 2.29
N LEU A 112 4.16 -4.77 1.21
CA LEU A 112 5.54 -5.24 1.29
C LEU A 112 6.41 -4.33 2.16
N LEU A 113 6.28 -3.02 2.00
CA LEU A 113 7.05 -2.02 2.73
C LEU A 113 6.60 -1.87 4.19
N GLY A 114 5.29 -1.87 4.46
CA GLY A 114 4.74 -1.61 5.79
C GLY A 114 5.02 -0.19 6.33
N GLU A 115 5.30 0.77 5.44
CA GLU A 115 5.67 2.14 5.81
C GLU A 115 4.45 3.06 5.89
N VAL A 116 3.45 2.84 5.04
CA VAL A 116 2.22 3.65 4.95
C VAL A 116 0.96 2.90 5.40
N VAL A 117 1.09 1.61 5.65
CA VAL A 117 0.02 0.72 6.14
C VAL A 117 0.58 -0.16 7.26
N THR A 118 -0.26 -0.50 8.23
CA THR A 118 0.06 -1.42 9.33
C THR A 118 -0.89 -2.62 9.30
N ASP A 119 -0.59 -3.67 10.05
CA ASP A 119 -1.45 -4.83 10.27
C ASP A 119 -2.62 -4.57 11.24
N SER A 120 -2.76 -3.33 11.73
CA SER A 120 -3.81 -2.92 12.67
C SER A 120 -4.80 -1.96 12.01
N THR A 121 -6.04 -2.40 11.80
CA THR A 121 -7.12 -1.54 11.30
C THR A 121 -7.31 -0.29 12.16
N LYS A 122 -7.27 -0.44 13.50
CA LYS A 122 -7.36 0.70 14.41
C LYS A 122 -6.26 1.71 14.13
N LYS A 123 -5.01 1.24 14.07
CA LYS A 123 -3.85 2.11 13.84
C LYS A 123 -3.92 2.80 12.47
N ASN A 124 -4.33 2.08 11.43
CA ASN A 124 -4.52 2.65 10.10
C ASN A 124 -5.57 3.77 10.09
N LEU A 125 -6.70 3.58 10.80
CA LEU A 125 -7.73 4.62 10.95
C LEU A 125 -7.20 5.85 11.70
N GLU A 126 -6.45 5.67 12.80
CA GLU A 126 -5.83 6.76 13.55
C GLU A 126 -4.89 7.59 12.67
N LEU A 127 -3.98 6.92 11.96
CA LEU A 127 -3.02 7.56 11.07
C LEU A 127 -3.71 8.31 9.93
N ARG A 128 -4.77 7.73 9.37
CA ARG A 128 -5.49 8.38 8.27
C ARG A 128 -6.31 9.57 8.74
N ALA A 129 -7.03 9.47 9.87
CA ALA A 129 -7.77 10.60 10.41
C ALA A 129 -6.88 11.84 10.61
N GLU A 130 -5.68 11.66 11.18
CA GLU A 130 -4.70 12.74 11.37
C GLU A 130 -4.16 13.29 10.04
N ALA A 131 -3.83 12.39 9.10
CA ALA A 131 -3.33 12.80 7.78
C ALA A 131 -4.37 13.58 6.96
N GLU A 132 -5.65 13.18 7.01
CA GLU A 132 -6.73 13.90 6.34
C GLU A 132 -6.96 15.30 6.94
N PHE A 133 -6.82 15.42 8.28
CA PHE A 133 -6.86 16.72 8.92
C PHE A 133 -5.74 17.64 8.41
N GLY A 134 -4.50 17.14 8.36
CA GLY A 134 -3.37 17.89 7.79
C GLY A 134 -3.55 18.24 6.32
N ALA A 135 -4.04 17.30 5.51
CA ALA A 135 -4.34 17.52 4.09
C ALA A 135 -5.43 18.58 3.87
N CYS A 136 -6.47 18.57 4.70
CA CYS A 136 -7.51 19.58 4.67
C CYS A 136 -6.95 20.99 4.95
N LEU A 137 -6.13 21.14 5.98
CA LEU A 137 -5.47 22.41 6.30
C LEU A 137 -4.58 22.90 5.15
N GLY A 138 -3.69 22.02 4.65
CA GLY A 138 -2.76 22.37 3.57
C GLY A 138 -3.50 22.80 2.29
N LYS A 139 -4.53 22.07 1.88
CA LYS A 139 -5.35 22.42 0.72
C LYS A 139 -6.13 23.74 0.93
N THR A 140 -6.59 23.98 2.15
CA THR A 140 -7.27 25.24 2.50
C THR A 140 -6.34 26.44 2.34
N GLU A 141 -5.10 26.34 2.82
CA GLU A 141 -4.11 27.42 2.65
C GLU A 141 -3.72 27.61 1.18
N LEU A 142 -3.55 26.54 0.41
CA LEU A 142 -3.28 26.62 -1.02
C LEU A 142 -4.45 27.30 -1.77
N ALA A 143 -5.68 26.96 -1.44
CA ALA A 143 -6.86 27.61 -2.02
C ALA A 143 -6.90 29.11 -1.72
N LYS A 144 -6.58 29.54 -0.49
CA LYS A 144 -6.48 30.98 -0.13
C LYS A 144 -5.40 31.69 -0.97
N LEU A 145 -4.25 31.08 -1.15
CA LEU A 145 -3.17 31.64 -1.98
C LEU A 145 -3.61 31.77 -3.45
N ALA A 146 -4.29 30.79 -4.00
CA ALA A 146 -4.81 30.85 -5.36
C ALA A 146 -5.86 31.97 -5.51
N LYS A 147 -6.75 32.12 -4.54
CA LYS A 147 -7.75 33.21 -4.53
C LYS A 147 -7.09 34.59 -4.49
N ALA A 148 -6.06 34.77 -3.67
CA ALA A 148 -5.32 36.04 -3.59
C ALA A 148 -4.64 36.43 -4.91
N GLN A 149 -4.39 35.46 -5.80
CA GLN A 149 -3.81 35.67 -7.12
C GLN A 149 -4.86 35.67 -8.27
N ASN A 150 -6.15 35.67 -7.96
CA ASN A 150 -7.27 35.59 -8.91
C ASN A 150 -7.24 34.33 -9.78
N LEU A 151 -6.75 33.21 -9.24
CA LEU A 151 -6.71 31.90 -9.90
C LEU A 151 -7.93 31.06 -9.50
N ASP A 152 -9.11 31.51 -9.92
CA ASP A 152 -10.39 30.96 -9.45
C ASP A 152 -10.56 29.46 -9.75
N ALA A 153 -10.15 29.00 -10.93
CA ALA A 153 -10.23 27.57 -11.26
C ALA A 153 -9.39 26.68 -10.35
N ILE A 154 -8.20 27.16 -9.94
CA ILE A 154 -7.33 26.46 -8.99
C ILE A 154 -7.94 26.53 -7.59
N HIS A 155 -8.39 27.73 -7.18
CA HIS A 155 -9.05 27.91 -5.89
C HIS A 155 -10.23 26.94 -5.73
N ASP A 156 -11.16 26.93 -6.68
CA ASP A 156 -12.39 26.15 -6.58
C ASP A 156 -12.08 24.64 -6.51
N THR A 157 -11.17 24.17 -7.37
CA THR A 157 -10.75 22.76 -7.39
C THR A 157 -10.10 22.34 -6.07
N VAL A 158 -9.15 23.13 -5.57
CA VAL A 158 -8.42 22.78 -4.35
C VAL A 158 -9.28 22.93 -3.10
N HIS A 159 -10.16 23.95 -3.08
CA HIS A 159 -11.10 24.16 -1.97
C HIS A 159 -12.13 23.02 -1.86
N GLU A 160 -12.63 22.51 -2.99
CA GLU A 160 -13.53 21.34 -2.97
C GLU A 160 -12.82 20.10 -2.45
N MET A 161 -11.57 19.86 -2.89
CA MET A 161 -10.74 18.77 -2.34
C MET A 161 -10.51 18.92 -0.83
N ALA A 162 -10.29 20.14 -0.31
CA ALA A 162 -10.14 20.37 1.12
C ALA A 162 -11.41 19.95 1.91
N ARG A 163 -12.60 20.15 1.34
CA ARG A 163 -13.86 19.68 1.92
C ARG A 163 -13.99 18.16 1.90
N ASP A 164 -13.48 17.51 0.86
CA ASP A 164 -13.43 16.06 0.79
C ASP A 164 -12.52 15.48 1.88
N GLU A 165 -11.32 16.06 2.09
CA GLU A 165 -10.42 15.63 3.16
C GLU A 165 -11.06 15.79 4.56
N ALA A 166 -11.79 16.89 4.79
CA ALA A 166 -12.54 17.06 6.03
C ALA A 166 -13.62 15.98 6.23
N ARG A 167 -14.29 15.57 5.15
CA ARG A 167 -15.28 14.48 5.16
C ARG A 167 -14.62 13.12 5.41
N HIS A 168 -13.49 12.85 4.77
CA HIS A 168 -12.73 11.62 4.98
C HIS A 168 -12.24 11.51 6.43
N GLY A 169 -11.60 12.54 6.97
CA GLY A 169 -11.12 12.57 8.35
C GLY A 169 -12.24 12.31 9.36
N LYS A 170 -13.38 13.00 9.23
CA LYS A 170 -14.58 12.77 10.07
C LYS A 170 -15.15 11.37 9.90
N GLY A 171 -15.07 10.80 8.71
CA GLY A 171 -15.47 9.43 8.43
C GLY A 171 -14.60 8.43 9.21
N PHE A 172 -13.26 8.57 9.15
CA PHE A 172 -12.34 7.71 9.89
C PHE A 172 -12.49 7.87 11.42
N GLU A 173 -12.64 9.07 11.95
CA GLU A 173 -12.96 9.29 13.36
C GLU A 173 -14.28 8.64 13.77
N GLY A 174 -15.29 8.69 12.92
CA GLY A 174 -16.58 8.03 13.16
C GLY A 174 -16.45 6.51 13.24
N LEU A 175 -15.63 5.91 12.36
CA LEU A 175 -15.34 4.47 12.39
C LEU A 175 -14.53 4.08 13.62
N LEU A 176 -13.54 4.89 14.02
CA LEU A 176 -12.80 4.68 15.27
C LEU A 176 -13.73 4.61 16.47
N ARG A 177 -14.61 5.60 16.65
CA ARG A 177 -15.57 5.63 17.77
C ARG A 177 -16.57 4.48 17.75
N ARG A 178 -16.85 3.91 16.56
CA ARG A 178 -17.83 2.83 16.41
C ARG A 178 -17.25 1.47 16.73
N TYR A 179 -15.99 1.21 16.40
CA TYR A 179 -15.43 -0.14 16.43
C TYR A 179 -14.31 -0.34 17.44
N PHE A 180 -13.70 0.74 17.92
CA PHE A 180 -12.56 0.73 18.81
C PHE A 180 -12.68 1.72 20.00
#